data_c6e036c1f55225758bea2a9f7592fd5c
#
_entry.id   c6e036c1f55225758bea2a9f7592fd5c
#
_cell.length_a   1.000
_cell.length_b   1.000
_cell.length_c   1.000
_cell.angle_alpha   90.00
_cell.angle_beta   90.00
_cell.angle_gamma   90.00
#
_symmetry.space_group_name_H-M   'P 1'
#
loop_
_entity.id
_entity.type
_entity.pdbx_description
1 polymer ?
#
loop_
_entity_poly.entity_id
_entity_poly.type
_entity_poly.pdbx_seq_one_letter_code
_entity_poly.pdbx_strand_id
1 'polypeptide(L)'
;MLDKIPNMDDITALVGQSLYDVWQKLCSAIDEQYDMDCIWNSGGRAWTYEYKYRRGGKTLCALYARENCVGFMVILGKDERAKFESGRSEYSESVQKVYDDSKTYHDGKWLMFEPVDTSLLGDFMRLLAIKRRPNRK
;
A
#
# COMPACT_ATOMS: atom_id res chain seq x y z
N MET A 1 -12.16 -12.55 -5.28
CA MET A 1 -10.86 -13.13 -5.69
C MET A 1 -10.85 -13.34 -7.20
N LEU A 2 -9.71 -13.14 -7.85
CA LEU A 2 -9.58 -13.35 -9.30
C LEU A 2 -9.53 -14.84 -9.64
N ASP A 3 -10.18 -15.22 -10.73
CA ASP A 3 -10.10 -16.57 -11.26
C ASP A 3 -8.72 -16.85 -11.83
N LYS A 4 -8.11 -15.83 -12.43
CA LYS A 4 -6.78 -15.95 -13.01
C LYS A 4 -5.85 -14.89 -12.39
N ILE A 5 -4.83 -15.37 -11.69
CA ILE A 5 -3.84 -14.49 -11.05
C ILE A 5 -2.88 -13.96 -12.12
N PRO A 6 -2.66 -12.63 -12.18
CA PRO A 6 -1.71 -12.08 -13.14
C PRO A 6 -0.28 -12.50 -12.79
N ASN A 7 0.55 -12.70 -13.81
CA ASN A 7 1.97 -12.95 -13.61
C ASN A 7 2.75 -11.63 -13.75
N MET A 8 4.07 -11.70 -13.57
CA MET A 8 4.91 -10.49 -13.66
C MET A 8 4.85 -9.84 -15.03
N ASP A 9 4.71 -10.62 -16.10
CA ASP A 9 4.61 -10.06 -17.45
C ASP A 9 3.29 -9.31 -17.62
N ASP A 10 2.20 -9.81 -17.07
CA ASP A 10 0.90 -9.14 -17.10
C ASP A 10 0.95 -7.77 -16.41
N ILE A 11 1.57 -7.72 -15.25
CA ILE A 11 1.70 -6.46 -14.48
C ILE A 11 2.64 -5.50 -15.22
N THR A 12 3.77 -5.99 -15.70
CA THR A 12 4.73 -5.16 -16.45
C THR A 12 4.09 -4.56 -17.69
N ALA A 13 3.31 -5.35 -18.43
CA ALA A 13 2.61 -4.87 -19.62
C ALA A 13 1.60 -3.77 -19.28
N LEU A 14 0.97 -3.89 -18.11
CA LEU A 14 -0.05 -2.93 -17.68
C LEU A 14 0.56 -1.60 -17.22
N VAL A 15 1.55 -1.66 -16.33
CA VAL A 15 2.08 -0.46 -15.65
C VAL A 15 3.36 0.08 -16.30
N GLY A 16 4.08 -0.72 -17.07
CA GLY A 16 5.39 -0.38 -17.62
C GLY A 16 6.51 -0.84 -16.70
N GLN A 17 7.70 -1.04 -17.27
CA GLN A 17 8.86 -1.59 -16.54
C GLN A 17 9.26 -0.72 -15.35
N SER A 18 9.28 0.59 -15.51
CA SER A 18 9.69 1.51 -14.44
C SER A 18 8.78 1.38 -13.20
N LEU A 19 7.47 1.36 -13.40
CA LEU A 19 6.51 1.21 -12.31
C LEU A 19 6.45 -0.22 -11.79
N TYR A 20 6.72 -1.21 -12.64
CA TYR A 20 6.83 -2.59 -12.18
C TYR A 20 8.00 -2.75 -11.20
N ASP A 21 9.12 -2.05 -11.45
CA ASP A 21 10.27 -2.06 -10.54
C ASP A 21 9.88 -1.44 -9.18
N VAL A 22 9.07 -0.38 -9.18
CA VAL A 22 8.53 0.21 -7.94
C VAL A 22 7.65 -0.81 -7.22
N TRP A 23 6.76 -1.47 -7.93
CA TRP A 23 5.88 -2.51 -7.41
C TRP A 23 6.70 -3.62 -6.72
N GLN A 24 7.72 -4.13 -7.41
CA GLN A 24 8.56 -5.20 -6.87
C GLN A 24 9.29 -4.78 -5.60
N LYS A 25 9.81 -3.56 -5.57
CA LYS A 25 10.52 -3.05 -4.39
C LYS A 25 9.60 -2.86 -3.20
N LEU A 26 8.36 -2.42 -3.45
CA LEU A 26 7.34 -2.34 -2.40
C LEU A 26 7.04 -3.72 -1.84
N CYS A 27 6.79 -4.69 -2.72
CA CYS A 27 6.50 -6.06 -2.29
C CYS A 27 7.67 -6.66 -1.50
N SER A 28 8.91 -6.48 -1.99
CA SER A 28 10.10 -7.02 -1.33
C SER A 28 10.27 -6.41 0.06
N ALA A 29 10.09 -5.10 0.19
CA ALA A 29 10.22 -4.42 1.49
C ALA A 29 9.16 -4.90 2.48
N ILE A 30 7.92 -5.08 2.02
CA ILE A 30 6.85 -5.58 2.88
C ILE A 30 7.14 -7.03 3.29
N ASP A 31 7.52 -7.87 2.34
CA ASP A 31 7.78 -9.29 2.57
C ASP A 31 8.97 -9.52 3.51
N GLU A 32 9.96 -8.63 3.50
CA GLU A 32 11.10 -8.73 4.42
C GLU A 32 10.69 -8.55 5.89
N GLN A 33 9.67 -7.76 6.15
CA GLN A 33 9.26 -7.43 7.52
C GLN A 33 7.97 -8.11 7.97
N TYR A 34 7.14 -8.52 7.02
CA TYR A 34 5.82 -9.07 7.34
C TYR A 34 5.57 -10.42 6.70
N ASP A 35 5.07 -11.33 7.51
CA ASP A 35 4.55 -12.62 7.04
C ASP A 35 3.04 -12.50 6.98
N MET A 36 2.52 -12.32 5.77
CA MET A 36 1.10 -12.05 5.51
C MET A 36 0.55 -12.96 4.44
N ASP A 37 -0.76 -13.12 4.44
CA ASP A 37 -1.47 -13.75 3.35
C ASP A 37 -1.68 -12.71 2.25
N CYS A 38 -1.35 -13.08 1.03
CA CYS A 38 -1.46 -12.18 -0.12
C CYS A 38 -2.59 -12.64 -1.02
N ILE A 39 -3.51 -11.72 -1.31
CA ILE A 39 -4.73 -12.04 -2.05
C ILE A 39 -4.87 -11.12 -3.25
N TRP A 40 -5.06 -11.72 -4.45
CA TRP A 40 -5.34 -10.98 -5.66
C TRP A 40 -6.83 -10.82 -5.85
N ASN A 41 -7.27 -9.59 -6.11
CA ASN A 41 -8.66 -9.27 -6.44
C ASN A 41 -8.70 -8.35 -7.66
N SER A 42 -9.88 -8.20 -8.24
CA SER A 42 -10.09 -7.13 -9.20
C SER A 42 -10.06 -5.81 -8.42
N GLY A 43 -9.60 -4.74 -9.07
CA GLY A 43 -9.43 -3.44 -8.41
C GLY A 43 -10.70 -2.59 -8.38
N GLY A 44 -11.84 -3.14 -8.70
CA GLY A 44 -13.10 -2.39 -8.79
C GLY A 44 -13.14 -1.54 -10.04
N ARG A 45 -13.77 -0.37 -9.94
CA ARG A 45 -13.94 0.53 -11.11
C ARG A 45 -12.69 1.34 -11.43
N ALA A 46 -11.91 1.68 -10.40
CA ALA A 46 -10.77 2.58 -10.55
C ALA A 46 -9.47 1.87 -10.91
N TRP A 47 -9.36 0.59 -10.61
CA TRP A 47 -8.12 -0.17 -10.75
C TRP A 47 -8.35 -1.50 -11.45
N THR A 48 -7.31 -1.99 -12.14
CA THR A 48 -7.37 -3.30 -12.82
C THR A 48 -7.17 -4.43 -11.83
N TYR A 49 -6.17 -4.30 -10.96
CA TYR A 49 -5.85 -5.33 -9.96
C TYR A 49 -5.68 -4.72 -8.58
N GLU A 50 -6.02 -5.53 -7.56
CA GLU A 50 -5.72 -5.26 -6.16
C GLU A 50 -4.93 -6.42 -5.61
N TYR A 51 -3.81 -6.13 -4.93
CA TYR A 51 -2.98 -7.13 -4.26
C TYR A 51 -2.95 -6.78 -2.77
N LYS A 52 -3.67 -7.56 -1.98
CA LYS A 52 -3.94 -7.22 -0.57
C LYS A 52 -3.12 -8.09 0.36
N TYR A 53 -2.50 -7.46 1.36
CA TYR A 53 -1.79 -8.14 2.44
C TYR A 53 -2.69 -8.21 3.67
N ARG A 54 -3.02 -9.42 4.11
CA ARG A 54 -3.91 -9.65 5.25
C ARG A 54 -3.38 -10.74 6.16
N ARG A 55 -3.75 -10.67 7.44
CA ARG A 55 -3.55 -11.75 8.39
C ARG A 55 -4.53 -11.61 9.55
N GLY A 56 -5.16 -12.72 9.95
CA GLY A 56 -6.09 -12.73 11.07
C GLY A 56 -7.31 -11.85 10.87
N GLY A 57 -7.80 -11.76 9.64
CA GLY A 57 -8.97 -10.95 9.31
C GLY A 57 -8.70 -9.45 9.21
N LYS A 58 -7.43 -9.03 9.36
CA LYS A 58 -7.05 -7.62 9.28
C LYS A 58 -6.18 -7.35 8.07
N THR A 59 -6.42 -6.24 7.38
CA THR A 59 -5.62 -5.80 6.24
C THR A 59 -4.49 -4.92 6.73
N LEU A 60 -3.26 -5.24 6.29
CA LEU A 60 -2.10 -4.40 6.54
C LEU A 60 -2.07 -3.25 5.54
N CYS A 61 -2.13 -3.59 4.26
CA CYS A 61 -2.12 -2.64 3.17
C CYS A 61 -2.56 -3.33 1.88
N ALA A 62 -2.69 -2.57 0.80
CA ALA A 62 -2.98 -3.13 -0.51
C ALA A 62 -2.20 -2.36 -1.58
N LEU A 63 -1.74 -3.08 -2.59
CA LEU A 63 -1.18 -2.50 -3.80
C LEU A 63 -2.21 -2.58 -4.91
N TYR A 64 -2.20 -1.59 -5.78
CA TYR A 64 -3.13 -1.50 -6.90
C TYR A 64 -2.38 -1.24 -8.19
N ALA A 65 -2.91 -1.74 -9.29
CA ALA A 65 -2.34 -1.53 -10.60
C ALA A 65 -3.43 -1.19 -11.61
N ARG A 66 -3.15 -0.23 -12.45
CA ARG A 66 -3.93 0.10 -13.64
C ARG A 66 -2.98 0.62 -14.69
N GLU A 67 -3.48 0.90 -15.89
CA GLU A 67 -2.62 1.32 -16.98
C GLU A 67 -1.73 2.50 -16.57
N ASN A 68 -0.43 2.30 -16.66
CA ASN A 68 0.61 3.29 -16.35
C ASN A 68 0.55 3.86 -14.92
N CYS A 69 0.02 3.09 -13.97
CA CYS A 69 -0.14 3.59 -12.61
C CYS A 69 -0.09 2.45 -11.59
N VAL A 70 0.62 2.69 -10.48
CA VAL A 70 0.67 1.80 -9.31
C VAL A 70 0.14 2.58 -8.12
N GLY A 71 -0.67 1.92 -7.30
CA GLY A 71 -1.19 2.51 -6.06
C GLY A 71 -0.72 1.73 -4.84
N PHE A 72 -0.55 2.45 -3.73
CA PHE A 72 -0.27 1.86 -2.44
C PHE A 72 -1.25 2.47 -1.44
N MET A 73 -2.05 1.64 -0.78
CA MET A 73 -3.10 2.10 0.12
C MET A 73 -2.93 1.56 1.52
N VAL A 74 -3.12 2.45 2.49
CA VAL A 74 -3.14 2.13 3.93
C VAL A 74 -4.37 2.77 4.54
N ILE A 75 -5.09 2.03 5.36
CA ILE A 75 -6.24 2.56 6.11
C ILE A 75 -5.83 2.72 7.56
N LEU A 76 -5.89 3.97 8.07
CA LEU A 76 -5.52 4.26 9.45
C LEU A 76 -6.78 4.44 10.30
N GLY A 77 -6.92 3.58 11.31
CA GLY A 77 -7.99 3.69 12.30
C GLY A 77 -7.71 4.83 13.28
N LYS A 78 -8.59 5.01 14.25
CA LYS A 78 -8.53 6.14 15.18
C LYS A 78 -7.20 6.22 15.94
N ASP A 79 -6.78 5.12 16.56
CA ASP A 79 -5.53 5.11 17.33
C ASP A 79 -4.31 5.27 16.43
N GLU A 80 -4.38 4.71 15.24
CA GLU A 80 -3.31 4.80 14.25
C GLU A 80 -3.14 6.24 13.75
N ARG A 81 -4.26 6.94 13.54
CA ARG A 81 -4.21 8.37 13.17
C ARG A 81 -3.56 9.20 14.26
N ALA A 82 -3.87 8.92 15.51
CA ALA A 82 -3.24 9.63 16.64
C ALA A 82 -1.72 9.44 16.65
N LYS A 83 -1.26 8.21 16.37
CA LYS A 83 0.17 7.92 16.27
C LYS A 83 0.82 8.66 15.10
N PHE A 84 0.16 8.67 13.95
CA PHE A 84 0.66 9.42 12.80
C PHE A 84 0.80 10.90 13.13
N GLU A 85 -0.25 11.48 13.69
CA GLU A 85 -0.28 12.93 13.99
C GLU A 85 0.78 13.33 15.01
N SER A 86 1.07 12.48 15.99
CA SER A 86 2.11 12.78 16.97
C SER A 86 3.52 12.75 16.38
N GLY A 87 3.73 12.01 15.29
CA GLY A 87 5.03 11.90 14.61
C GLY A 87 5.03 12.44 13.20
N ARG A 88 4.04 13.22 12.81
CA ARG A 88 3.86 13.60 11.41
C ARG A 88 5.03 14.38 10.81
N SER A 89 5.78 15.12 11.61
CA SER A 89 6.92 15.90 11.11
C SER A 89 8.07 15.02 10.62
N GLU A 90 8.06 13.72 10.95
CA GLU A 90 9.08 12.77 10.49
C GLU A 90 8.78 12.25 9.08
N TYR A 91 7.57 12.49 8.57
CA TYR A 91 7.19 12.08 7.23
C TYR A 91 7.41 13.21 6.23
N SER A 92 7.63 12.86 4.97
CA SER A 92 7.77 13.86 3.92
C SER A 92 6.49 14.68 3.75
N GLU A 93 6.63 15.87 3.20
CA GLU A 93 5.48 16.77 2.99
C GLU A 93 4.43 16.15 2.08
N SER A 94 4.85 15.36 1.08
CA SER A 94 3.91 14.72 0.17
C SER A 94 3.05 13.66 0.89
N VAL A 95 3.61 12.94 1.85
CA VAL A 95 2.85 11.97 2.66
C VAL A 95 1.88 12.72 3.56
N GLN A 96 2.32 13.80 4.21
CA GLN A 96 1.46 14.61 5.06
C GLN A 96 0.29 15.20 4.26
N LYS A 97 0.55 15.63 3.03
CA LYS A 97 -0.49 16.17 2.16
C LYS A 97 -1.54 15.14 1.81
N VAL A 98 -1.12 13.92 1.46
CA VAL A 98 -2.06 12.82 1.17
C VAL A 98 -2.92 12.55 2.41
N TYR A 99 -2.30 12.51 3.59
CA TYR A 99 -3.03 12.33 4.85
C TYR A 99 -4.09 13.43 5.05
N ASP A 100 -3.70 14.68 4.89
CA ASP A 100 -4.60 15.81 5.11
C ASP A 100 -5.74 15.86 4.09
N ASP A 101 -5.48 15.46 2.84
CA ASP A 101 -6.46 15.48 1.76
C ASP A 101 -7.38 14.24 1.76
N SER A 102 -7.03 13.20 2.50
CA SER A 102 -7.79 11.96 2.52
C SER A 102 -9.03 12.06 3.38
N LYS A 103 -10.09 11.36 2.96
CA LYS A 103 -11.35 11.30 3.71
C LYS A 103 -11.27 10.23 4.78
N THR A 104 -12.00 10.45 5.88
CA THR A 104 -12.15 9.47 6.94
C THR A 104 -13.53 8.85 6.86
N TYR A 105 -13.56 7.52 6.74
CA TYR A 105 -14.79 6.73 6.73
C TYR A 105 -14.92 5.99 8.06
N HIS A 106 -16.00 5.23 8.24
CA HIS A 106 -16.23 4.52 9.51
C HIS A 106 -15.12 3.50 9.84
N ASP A 107 -14.47 2.95 8.81
CA ASP A 107 -13.37 1.98 8.97
C ASP A 107 -11.98 2.63 9.05
N GLY A 108 -11.92 3.95 8.90
CA GLY A 108 -10.68 4.69 9.02
C GLY A 108 -10.41 5.68 7.90
N LYS A 109 -9.24 6.28 7.94
CA LYS A 109 -8.79 7.22 6.91
C LYS A 109 -8.03 6.44 5.84
N TRP A 110 -8.49 6.57 4.60
CA TRP A 110 -7.95 5.83 3.45
C TRP A 110 -6.88 6.65 2.76
N LEU A 111 -5.61 6.28 2.98
CA LEU A 111 -4.48 6.94 2.34
C LEU A 111 -4.12 6.18 1.07
N MET A 112 -4.33 6.80 -0.09
CA MET A 112 -3.96 6.22 -1.37
C MET A 112 -2.81 7.03 -1.97
N PHE A 113 -1.69 6.36 -2.20
CA PHE A 113 -0.50 6.93 -2.82
C PHE A 113 -0.34 6.37 -4.23
N GLU A 114 0.21 7.16 -5.13
CA GLU A 114 0.53 6.72 -6.50
C GLU A 114 2.01 6.94 -6.76
N PRO A 115 2.88 6.11 -6.17
CA PRO A 115 4.33 6.31 -6.26
C PRO A 115 4.83 6.09 -7.68
N VAL A 116 5.78 6.94 -8.10
CA VAL A 116 6.45 6.82 -9.40
C VAL A 116 7.89 6.35 -9.24
N ASP A 117 8.38 6.31 -7.99
CA ASP A 117 9.72 5.84 -7.64
C ASP A 117 9.67 5.29 -6.20
N THR A 118 10.85 5.00 -5.64
CA THR A 118 10.95 4.43 -4.30
C THR A 118 11.32 5.45 -3.22
N SER A 119 11.21 6.75 -3.52
CA SER A 119 11.61 7.81 -2.58
C SER A 119 10.79 7.81 -1.29
N LEU A 120 9.54 7.35 -1.33
CA LEU A 120 8.66 7.30 -0.16
C LEU A 120 8.62 5.94 0.54
N LEU A 121 9.46 4.98 0.09
CA LEU A 121 9.42 3.62 0.63
C LEU A 121 9.62 3.60 2.15
N GLY A 122 10.58 4.37 2.66
CA GLY A 122 10.82 4.47 4.10
C GLY A 122 9.60 4.97 4.87
N ASP A 123 8.92 5.99 4.33
CA ASP A 123 7.70 6.52 4.93
C ASP A 123 6.57 5.50 4.90
N PHE A 124 6.43 4.77 3.80
CA PHE A 124 5.42 3.72 3.69
C PHE A 124 5.64 2.64 4.75
N MET A 125 6.89 2.23 4.95
CA MET A 125 7.20 1.22 5.96
C MET A 125 6.91 1.73 7.38
N ARG A 126 7.11 3.02 7.64
CA ARG A 126 6.74 3.63 8.92
C ARG A 126 5.22 3.63 9.13
N LEU A 127 4.46 3.90 8.07
CA LEU A 127 3.00 3.84 8.14
C LEU A 127 2.54 2.42 8.48
N LEU A 128 3.15 1.40 7.87
CA LEU A 128 2.81 0.02 8.16
C LEU A 128 3.12 -0.34 9.61
N ALA A 129 4.24 0.15 10.15
CA ALA A 129 4.64 -0.12 11.53
C ALA A 129 3.65 0.47 12.55
N ILE A 130 2.95 1.55 12.20
CA ILE A 130 1.87 2.09 13.02
C ILE A 130 0.72 1.07 13.13
N LYS A 131 0.40 0.42 12.02
CA LYS A 131 -0.70 -0.54 11.97
C LYS A 131 -0.35 -1.85 12.67
N ARG A 132 0.86 -2.30 12.47
CA ARG A 132 1.28 -3.61 12.98
C ARG A 132 2.80 -3.67 13.07
N ARG A 133 3.30 -4.23 14.16
CA ARG A 133 4.73 -4.51 14.28
C ARG A 133 5.15 -5.52 13.21
N PRO A 134 6.35 -5.38 12.65
CA PRO A 134 6.91 -6.43 11.80
C PRO A 134 6.86 -7.77 12.53
N ASN A 135 6.38 -8.80 11.85
CA ASN A 135 6.22 -10.12 12.45
C ASN A 135 7.16 -11.17 11.86
N ARG A 136 8.05 -10.76 10.99
CA ARG A 136 9.07 -11.63 10.44
C ARG A 136 10.40 -11.35 11.16
N LYS A 137 11.05 -12.40 11.57
CA LYS A 137 12.33 -12.29 12.31
C LYS A 137 13.54 -12.23 11.38
#